data_47bc13fc804d50d51f5654477d2a6d78
#
_entry.id   47bc13fc804d50d51f5654477d2a6d78
#
_cell.length_a   1.000
_cell.length_b   1.000
_cell.length_c   1.000
_cell.angle_alpha   90.00
_cell.angle_beta   90.00
_cell.angle_gamma   90.00
#
_symmetry.space_group_name_H-M   'P 1'
#
loop_
_entity.id
_entity.type
_entity.pdbx_description
1 polymer ?
#
loop_
_entity_poly.entity_id
_entity_poly.type
_entity_poly.pdbx_seq_one_letter_code
_entity_poly.pdbx_strand_id
1 'polypeptide(L)'
;METPQQLAEVLTSLRVGNQSFLVQFYEQNRALFARWARRQHQLEPAAAHELLRTVLVEFYDQVADGRLTKAPDNLRAYVYGLADEQVRAARTTARLPVLENGRRQHLLALFRTLGLDCQKMLMYFYFRGYHFEKMAGKMGFANANVARIQKSACLRKLYELRLRAAA
;
A
#
# COMPACT_ATOMS: atom_id res chain seq x y z
N MET A 1 21.35 6.78 9.61
CA MET A 1 20.37 7.89 9.46
C MET A 1 20.37 8.25 7.99
N GLU A 2 19.22 8.10 7.33
CA GLU A 2 19.09 8.48 5.92
C GLU A 2 19.09 10.01 5.83
N THR A 3 19.86 10.53 4.90
CA THR A 3 19.87 11.97 4.65
C THR A 3 18.61 12.36 3.85
N PRO A 4 18.14 13.62 3.95
CA PRO A 4 17.01 14.09 3.16
C PRO A 4 17.17 13.88 1.65
N GLN A 5 18.40 13.92 1.18
CA GLN A 5 18.77 13.72 -0.22
C GLN A 5 18.59 12.26 -0.64
N GLN A 6 19.01 11.31 0.21
CA GLN A 6 18.78 9.88 -0.03
C GLN A 6 17.29 9.52 -0.05
N LEU A 7 16.48 10.12 0.83
CA LEU A 7 15.04 9.91 0.83
C LEU A 7 14.36 10.47 -0.43
N ALA A 8 14.84 11.60 -0.96
CA ALA A 8 14.33 12.14 -2.23
C ALA A 8 14.63 11.20 -3.40
N GLU A 9 15.81 10.59 -3.44
CA GLU A 9 16.18 9.58 -4.44
C GLU A 9 15.32 8.32 -4.30
N VAL A 10 15.04 7.88 -3.07
CA VAL A 10 14.13 6.78 -2.77
C VAL A 10 12.73 7.06 -3.33
N LEU A 11 12.16 8.25 -3.08
CA LEU A 11 10.85 8.62 -3.63
C LEU A 11 10.84 8.57 -5.15
N THR A 12 11.90 9.05 -5.79
CA THR A 12 12.05 9.00 -7.25
C THR A 12 12.09 7.57 -7.76
N SER A 13 12.86 6.70 -7.10
CA SER A 13 12.94 5.28 -7.41
C SER A 13 11.59 4.56 -7.25
N LEU A 14 10.87 4.86 -6.17
CA LEU A 14 9.53 4.30 -5.92
C LEU A 14 8.51 4.75 -6.97
N ARG A 15 8.60 6.00 -7.46
CA ARG A 15 7.69 6.50 -8.51
C ARG A 15 7.84 5.76 -9.84
N VAL A 16 9.04 5.28 -10.14
CA VAL A 16 9.27 4.44 -11.33
C VAL A 16 9.00 2.94 -11.07
N GLY A 17 8.52 2.59 -9.87
CA GLY A 17 8.08 1.26 -9.52
C GLY A 17 9.15 0.34 -8.94
N ASN A 18 10.34 0.85 -8.62
CA ASN A 18 11.37 0.07 -7.94
C ASN A 18 11.08 -0.02 -6.44
N GLN A 19 10.74 -1.21 -5.99
CA GLN A 19 10.35 -1.50 -4.60
C GLN A 19 11.51 -2.07 -3.74
N SER A 20 12.72 -2.18 -4.29
CA SER A 20 13.85 -2.80 -3.59
C SER A 20 14.13 -2.16 -2.24
N PHE A 21 14.01 -0.84 -2.16
CA PHE A 21 14.18 -0.11 -0.92
C PHE A 21 13.16 -0.53 0.16
N LEU A 22 11.89 -0.74 -0.21
CA LEU A 22 10.85 -1.15 0.76
C LEU A 22 11.12 -2.53 1.33
N VAL A 23 11.60 -3.46 0.51
CA VAL A 23 12.00 -4.79 0.96
C VAL A 23 13.14 -4.69 1.96
N GLN A 24 14.16 -3.91 1.62
CA GLN A 24 15.31 -3.69 2.52
C GLN A 24 14.89 -3.00 3.81
N PHE A 25 14.07 -1.96 3.73
CA PHE A 25 13.52 -1.27 4.90
C PHE A 25 12.73 -2.21 5.80
N TYR A 26 11.88 -3.06 5.23
CA TYR A 26 11.14 -4.07 5.98
C TYR A 26 12.08 -5.00 6.74
N GLU A 27 13.05 -5.61 6.07
CA GLU A 27 13.98 -6.57 6.69
C GLU A 27 14.80 -5.94 7.82
N GLN A 28 15.24 -4.70 7.64
CA GLN A 28 16.04 -3.98 8.65
C GLN A 28 15.21 -3.52 9.86
N ASN A 29 13.93 -3.25 9.67
CA ASN A 29 13.10 -2.61 10.71
C ASN A 29 12.07 -3.54 11.35
N ARG A 30 11.77 -4.72 10.78
CA ARG A 30 10.70 -5.61 11.26
C ARG A 30 10.81 -5.98 12.74
N ALA A 31 12.01 -6.25 13.22
CA ALA A 31 12.21 -6.62 14.63
C ALA A 31 12.01 -5.44 15.59
N LEU A 32 12.49 -4.26 15.20
CA LEU A 32 12.32 -3.03 15.98
C LEU A 32 10.85 -2.61 15.98
N PHE A 33 10.21 -2.69 14.83
CA PHE A 33 8.79 -2.38 14.67
C PHE A 33 7.91 -3.32 15.51
N ALA A 34 8.18 -4.63 15.49
CA ALA A 34 7.42 -5.60 16.30
C ALA A 34 7.52 -5.29 17.80
N ARG A 35 8.72 -4.92 18.28
CA ARG A 35 8.91 -4.51 19.69
C ARG A 35 8.14 -3.23 20.02
N TRP A 36 8.13 -2.25 19.12
CA TRP A 36 7.37 -1.02 19.28
C TRP A 36 5.86 -1.31 19.26
N ALA A 37 5.37 -2.07 18.27
CA ALA A 37 3.97 -2.43 18.13
C ALA A 37 3.43 -3.21 19.34
N ARG A 38 4.24 -4.09 19.92
CA ARG A 38 3.90 -4.80 21.16
C ARG A 38 3.76 -3.84 22.34
N ARG A 39 4.68 -2.88 22.50
CA ARG A 39 4.63 -1.91 23.61
C ARG A 39 3.48 -0.93 23.48
N GLN A 40 3.25 -0.41 22.28
CA GLN A 40 2.25 0.66 22.04
C GLN A 40 0.84 0.11 21.83
N HIS A 41 0.73 -1.03 21.16
CA HIS A 41 -0.55 -1.53 20.68
C HIS A 41 -0.87 -2.94 21.17
N GLN A 42 0.05 -3.59 21.91
CA GLN A 42 -0.09 -4.97 22.41
C GLN A 42 -0.30 -6.00 21.27
N LEU A 43 0.30 -5.72 20.12
CA LEU A 43 0.24 -6.63 18.97
C LEU A 43 1.22 -7.77 19.10
N GLU A 44 0.79 -8.97 18.73
CA GLU A 44 1.67 -10.11 18.56
C GLU A 44 2.61 -9.93 17.37
N PRO A 45 3.81 -10.58 17.35
CA PRO A 45 4.80 -10.36 16.30
C PRO A 45 4.27 -10.57 14.88
N ALA A 46 3.44 -11.59 14.66
CA ALA A 46 2.86 -11.88 13.37
C ALA A 46 1.96 -10.72 12.89
N ALA A 47 1.08 -10.22 13.77
CA ALA A 47 0.20 -9.09 13.47
C ALA A 47 1.01 -7.79 13.25
N ALA A 48 2.09 -7.59 14.01
CA ALA A 48 2.98 -6.45 13.82
C ALA A 48 3.69 -6.50 12.45
N HIS A 49 4.14 -7.66 12.00
CA HIS A 49 4.77 -7.82 10.69
C HIS A 49 3.77 -7.56 9.55
N GLU A 50 2.54 -8.04 9.66
CA GLU A 50 1.48 -7.74 8.69
C GLU A 50 1.13 -6.25 8.66
N LEU A 51 1.04 -5.62 9.82
CA LEU A 51 0.83 -4.16 9.91
C LEU A 51 1.95 -3.40 9.21
N LEU A 52 3.21 -3.76 9.44
CA LEU A 52 4.35 -3.11 8.78
C LEU A 52 4.29 -3.26 7.26
N ARG A 53 3.95 -4.46 6.76
CA ARG A 53 3.76 -4.67 5.31
C ARG A 53 2.66 -3.79 4.75
N THR A 54 1.53 -3.74 5.40
CA THR A 54 0.37 -2.93 4.98
C THR A 54 0.72 -1.45 4.92
N VAL A 55 1.42 -0.95 5.93
CA VAL A 55 1.84 0.45 6.00
C VAL A 55 2.88 0.78 4.92
N LEU A 56 3.79 -0.12 4.61
CA LEU A 56 4.76 0.08 3.54
C LEU A 56 4.10 0.09 2.15
N VAL A 57 3.06 -0.72 1.95
CA VAL A 57 2.23 -0.66 0.74
C VAL A 57 1.51 0.69 0.65
N GLU A 58 0.91 1.15 1.74
CA GLU A 58 0.25 2.45 1.78
C GLU A 58 1.23 3.61 1.51
N PHE A 59 2.41 3.58 2.12
CA PHE A 59 3.47 4.54 1.82
C PHE A 59 3.85 4.52 0.35
N TYR A 60 4.03 3.35 -0.23
CA TYR A 60 4.32 3.20 -1.65
C TYR A 60 3.21 3.81 -2.51
N ASP A 61 1.94 3.52 -2.21
CA ASP A 61 0.80 4.06 -2.95
C ASP A 61 0.74 5.59 -2.86
N GLN A 62 1.01 6.17 -1.70
CA GLN A 62 1.06 7.63 -1.53
C GLN A 62 2.14 8.28 -2.41
N VAL A 63 3.30 7.61 -2.55
CA VAL A 63 4.39 8.07 -3.41
C VAL A 63 4.06 7.88 -4.89
N ALA A 64 3.58 6.69 -5.26
CA ALA A 64 3.28 6.33 -6.64
C ALA A 64 2.12 7.16 -7.22
N ASP A 65 1.11 7.43 -6.42
CA ASP A 65 -0.07 8.23 -6.80
C ASP A 65 0.18 9.75 -6.73
N GLY A 66 1.37 10.17 -6.28
CA GLY A 66 1.75 11.59 -6.17
C GLY A 66 1.10 12.31 -4.98
N ARG A 67 0.48 11.60 -4.05
CA ARG A 67 -0.05 12.17 -2.79
C ARG A 67 1.06 12.62 -1.86
N LEU A 68 2.16 11.87 -1.83
CA LEU A 68 3.37 12.23 -1.11
C LEU A 68 4.42 12.72 -2.11
N THR A 69 4.55 14.04 -2.23
CA THR A 69 5.48 14.68 -3.18
C THR A 69 6.83 15.00 -2.57
N LYS A 70 6.85 15.25 -1.26
CA LYS A 70 8.04 15.62 -0.50
C LYS A 70 8.46 14.49 0.43
N ALA A 71 9.75 14.21 0.50
CA ALA A 71 10.30 13.22 1.42
C ALA A 71 10.02 13.62 2.87
N PRO A 72 9.60 12.70 3.74
CA PRO A 72 9.50 12.98 5.17
C PRO A 72 10.89 13.16 5.77
N ASP A 73 11.00 14.00 6.78
CA ASP A 73 12.29 14.23 7.46
C ASP A 73 12.83 12.97 8.15
N ASN A 74 11.93 12.09 8.58
CA ASN A 74 12.25 10.80 9.18
C ASN A 74 11.26 9.74 8.70
N LEU A 75 11.72 8.86 7.81
CA LEU A 75 10.89 7.82 7.23
C LEU A 75 10.35 6.84 8.27
N ARG A 76 11.18 6.44 9.26
CA ARG A 76 10.74 5.54 10.32
C ARG A 76 9.60 6.14 11.13
N ALA A 77 9.74 7.40 11.53
CA ALA A 77 8.68 8.11 12.27
C ALA A 77 7.40 8.22 11.43
N TYR A 78 7.53 8.48 10.15
CA TYR A 78 6.40 8.54 9.21
C TYR A 78 5.67 7.20 9.10
N VAL A 79 6.42 6.11 8.88
CA VAL A 79 5.86 4.75 8.81
C VAL A 79 5.18 4.34 10.12
N TYR A 80 5.76 4.70 11.27
CA TYR A 80 5.17 4.42 12.57
C TYR A 80 3.90 5.24 12.81
N GLY A 81 3.86 6.49 12.33
CA GLY A 81 2.65 7.32 12.35
C GLY A 81 1.50 6.71 11.54
N LEU A 82 1.78 6.23 10.33
CA LEU A 82 0.79 5.51 9.51
C LEU A 82 0.28 4.24 10.21
N ALA A 83 1.17 3.52 10.89
CA ALA A 83 0.79 2.32 11.66
C ALA A 83 -0.14 2.67 12.83
N ASP A 84 0.16 3.74 13.56
CA ASP A 84 -0.71 4.26 14.62
C ASP A 84 -2.12 4.59 14.12
N GLU A 85 -2.21 5.26 12.99
CA GLU A 85 -3.49 5.62 12.35
C GLU A 85 -4.28 4.37 11.97
N GLN A 86 -3.63 3.39 11.36
CA GLN A 86 -4.29 2.12 10.97
C GLN A 86 -4.80 1.34 12.18
N VAL A 87 -4.01 1.24 13.26
CA VAL A 87 -4.44 0.55 14.48
C VAL A 87 -5.61 1.27 15.14
N ARG A 88 -5.58 2.60 15.20
CA ARG A 88 -6.71 3.39 15.73
C ARG A 88 -7.97 3.19 14.89
N ALA A 89 -7.85 3.25 13.57
CA ALA A 89 -8.98 3.01 12.67
C ALA A 89 -9.55 1.60 12.84
N ALA A 90 -8.69 0.57 12.94
CA ALA A 90 -9.10 -0.81 13.16
C ALA A 90 -9.81 -0.99 14.51
N ARG A 91 -9.34 -0.35 15.57
CA ARG A 91 -10.01 -0.39 16.90
C ARG A 91 -11.38 0.29 16.87
N THR A 92 -11.53 1.34 16.10
CA THR A 92 -12.82 2.03 15.94
C THR A 92 -13.81 1.16 15.15
N THR A 93 -13.32 0.41 14.15
CA THR A 93 -14.14 -0.51 13.34
C THR A 93 -14.35 -1.87 14.00
N ALA A 94 -13.48 -2.33 14.90
CA ALA A 94 -13.58 -3.62 15.60
C ALA A 94 -14.79 -3.71 16.56
N ARG A 95 -15.48 -2.60 16.80
CA ARG A 95 -16.78 -2.61 17.50
C ARG A 95 -17.91 -3.25 16.68
N LEU A 96 -17.66 -3.65 15.41
CA LEU A 96 -18.67 -4.22 14.51
C LEU A 96 -18.08 -5.41 13.70
N PRO A 97 -17.75 -6.55 14.33
CA PRO A 97 -17.12 -7.69 13.65
C PRO A 97 -17.97 -8.31 12.53
N VAL A 98 -19.29 -8.21 12.61
CA VAL A 98 -20.22 -8.72 11.57
C VAL A 98 -20.15 -7.90 10.27
N LEU A 99 -19.84 -6.61 10.37
CA LEU A 99 -19.77 -5.72 9.21
C LEU A 99 -18.44 -5.88 8.40
N GLU A 100 -17.39 -6.39 9.03
CA GLU A 100 -16.08 -6.50 8.36
C GLU A 100 -16.06 -7.64 7.33
N ASN A 101 -16.62 -8.80 7.64
CA ASN A 101 -16.76 -9.90 6.68
C ASN A 101 -17.67 -9.51 5.51
N GLY A 102 -18.75 -8.80 5.77
CA GLY A 102 -19.62 -8.24 4.74
C GLY A 102 -18.89 -7.23 3.85
N ARG A 103 -18.06 -6.38 4.42
CA ARG A 103 -17.27 -5.40 3.66
C ARG A 103 -16.23 -6.06 2.76
N ARG A 104 -15.53 -7.10 3.25
CA ARG A 104 -14.56 -7.86 2.43
C ARG A 104 -15.25 -8.58 1.28
N GLN A 105 -16.37 -9.26 1.54
CA GLN A 105 -17.14 -9.92 0.51
C GLN A 105 -17.69 -8.93 -0.53
N HIS A 106 -18.16 -7.78 -0.06
CA HIS A 106 -18.63 -6.72 -0.93
C HIS A 106 -17.50 -6.15 -1.81
N LEU A 107 -16.32 -5.88 -1.23
CA LEU A 107 -15.15 -5.42 -1.98
C LEU A 107 -14.70 -6.45 -3.03
N LEU A 108 -14.70 -7.74 -2.68
CA LEU A 108 -14.38 -8.81 -3.63
C LEU A 108 -15.42 -8.89 -4.76
N ALA A 109 -16.70 -8.70 -4.45
CA ALA A 109 -17.74 -8.64 -5.46
C ALA A 109 -17.52 -7.45 -6.41
N LEU A 110 -17.22 -6.26 -5.88
CA LEU A 110 -16.89 -5.07 -6.67
C LEU A 110 -15.62 -5.28 -7.51
N PHE A 111 -14.60 -5.92 -6.94
CA PHE A 111 -13.38 -6.26 -7.68
C PHE A 111 -13.67 -7.16 -8.89
N ARG A 112 -14.58 -8.13 -8.74
CA ARG A 112 -15.01 -9.01 -9.83
C ARG A 112 -15.78 -8.27 -10.94
N THR A 113 -16.38 -7.12 -10.64
CA THR A 113 -17.06 -6.28 -11.63
C THR A 113 -16.12 -5.36 -12.39
N LEU A 114 -14.86 -5.22 -11.93
CA LEU A 114 -13.83 -4.53 -12.70
C LEU A 114 -13.54 -5.31 -13.99
N GLY A 115 -13.22 -4.59 -15.06
CA GLY A 115 -12.75 -5.21 -16.30
C GLY A 115 -11.51 -6.07 -16.06
N LEU A 116 -11.34 -7.13 -16.84
CA LEU A 116 -10.26 -8.12 -16.69
C LEU A 116 -8.86 -7.49 -16.63
N ASP A 117 -8.63 -6.42 -17.39
CA ASP A 117 -7.33 -5.72 -17.39
C ASP A 117 -7.05 -5.04 -16.08
N CYS A 118 -8.06 -4.41 -15.46
CA CYS A 118 -7.92 -3.82 -14.13
C CYS A 118 -7.71 -4.90 -13.06
N GLN A 119 -8.42 -6.02 -13.13
CA GLN A 119 -8.21 -7.14 -12.22
C GLN A 119 -6.78 -7.68 -12.32
N LYS A 120 -6.27 -7.93 -13.54
CA LYS A 120 -4.90 -8.38 -13.78
C LYS A 120 -3.88 -7.37 -13.28
N MET A 121 -4.08 -6.09 -13.56
CA MET A 121 -3.21 -5.00 -13.13
C MET A 121 -3.07 -4.98 -11.61
N LEU A 122 -4.18 -4.97 -10.88
CA LEU A 122 -4.19 -4.94 -9.42
C LEU A 122 -3.61 -6.23 -8.83
N MET A 123 -3.90 -7.38 -9.44
CA MET A 123 -3.30 -8.67 -9.05
C MET A 123 -1.79 -8.69 -9.23
N TYR A 124 -1.27 -8.22 -10.36
CA TYR A 124 0.17 -8.16 -10.59
C TYR A 124 0.87 -7.22 -9.62
N PHE A 125 0.25 -6.10 -9.30
CA PHE A 125 0.84 -5.11 -8.42
C PHE A 125 0.81 -5.57 -6.95
N TYR A 126 -0.36 -5.91 -6.42
CA TYR A 126 -0.55 -6.18 -4.99
C TYR A 126 -0.20 -7.60 -4.57
N PHE A 127 -0.43 -8.60 -5.43
CA PHE A 127 -0.19 -10.01 -5.06
C PHE A 127 1.11 -10.57 -5.64
N ARG A 128 1.51 -10.15 -6.83
CA ARG A 128 2.75 -10.59 -7.46
C ARG A 128 3.92 -9.67 -7.16
N GLY A 129 3.68 -8.47 -6.63
CA GLY A 129 4.71 -7.49 -6.32
C GLY A 129 5.50 -7.02 -7.54
N TYR A 130 4.87 -6.99 -8.73
CA TYR A 130 5.56 -6.54 -9.93
C TYR A 130 5.72 -5.03 -9.92
N HIS A 131 6.92 -4.56 -10.24
CA HIS A 131 7.18 -3.16 -10.51
C HIS A 131 6.59 -2.74 -11.87
N PHE A 132 6.41 -1.46 -12.07
CA PHE A 132 5.65 -0.94 -13.22
C PHE A 132 6.28 -1.27 -14.58
N GLU A 133 7.60 -1.39 -14.70
CA GLU A 133 8.26 -1.82 -15.93
C GLU A 133 7.86 -3.25 -16.32
N LYS A 134 7.89 -4.17 -15.34
CA LYS A 134 7.46 -5.55 -15.55
C LYS A 134 5.96 -5.64 -15.85
N MET A 135 5.16 -4.81 -15.20
CA MET A 135 3.72 -4.71 -15.49
C MET A 135 3.47 -4.19 -16.89
N ALA A 136 4.19 -3.15 -17.31
CA ALA A 136 4.08 -2.61 -18.66
C ALA A 136 4.36 -3.69 -19.70
N GLY A 137 5.43 -4.46 -19.54
CA GLY A 137 5.75 -5.59 -20.42
C GLY A 137 4.68 -6.69 -20.43
N LYS A 138 4.14 -7.04 -19.24
CA LYS A 138 3.10 -8.08 -19.11
C LYS A 138 1.73 -7.66 -19.65
N MET A 139 1.41 -6.38 -19.57
CA MET A 139 0.12 -5.81 -19.98
C MET A 139 0.15 -5.18 -21.39
N GLY A 140 1.31 -5.13 -22.03
CA GLY A 140 1.47 -4.51 -23.35
C GLY A 140 1.40 -2.98 -23.33
N PHE A 141 1.77 -2.33 -22.23
CA PHE A 141 1.84 -0.87 -22.15
C PHE A 141 3.16 -0.34 -22.70
N ALA A 142 3.14 0.89 -23.19
CA ALA A 142 4.31 1.51 -23.81
C ALA A 142 5.49 1.71 -22.83
N ASN A 143 5.22 1.98 -21.55
CA ASN A 143 6.24 2.19 -20.52
C ASN A 143 5.66 2.08 -19.11
N ALA A 144 6.55 2.16 -18.10
CA ALA A 144 6.20 2.12 -16.68
C ALA A 144 5.25 3.24 -16.25
N ASN A 145 5.36 4.43 -16.84
CA ASN A 145 4.47 5.56 -16.54
C ASN A 145 3.02 5.27 -16.93
N VAL A 146 2.82 4.66 -18.09
CA VAL A 146 1.47 4.25 -18.55
C VAL A 146 0.91 3.19 -17.60
N ALA A 147 1.71 2.20 -17.19
CA ALA A 147 1.29 1.20 -16.22
C ALA A 147 0.87 1.83 -14.88
N ARG A 148 1.63 2.83 -14.39
CA ARG A 148 1.30 3.57 -13.17
C ARG A 148 -0.02 4.33 -13.29
N ILE A 149 -0.22 5.05 -14.38
CA ILE A 149 -1.45 5.81 -14.65
C ILE A 149 -2.66 4.86 -14.73
N GLN A 150 -2.51 3.75 -15.44
CA GLN A 150 -3.56 2.74 -15.56
C GLN A 150 -3.91 2.07 -14.22
N LYS A 151 -2.90 1.78 -13.38
CA LYS A 151 -3.15 1.27 -12.03
C LYS A 151 -4.00 2.26 -11.22
N SER A 152 -3.64 3.54 -11.23
CA SER A 152 -4.40 4.58 -10.52
C SER A 152 -5.83 4.74 -11.08
N ALA A 153 -6.00 4.61 -12.40
CA ALA A 153 -7.32 4.62 -13.03
C ALA A 153 -8.18 3.40 -12.60
N CYS A 154 -7.56 2.21 -12.49
CA CYS A 154 -8.25 1.00 -12.02
C CYS A 154 -8.66 1.10 -10.54
N LEU A 155 -7.83 1.66 -9.68
CA LEU A 155 -8.18 1.92 -8.29
C LEU A 155 -9.32 2.93 -8.16
N ARG A 156 -9.31 3.99 -8.98
CA ARG A 156 -10.38 5.00 -9.02
C ARG A 156 -11.70 4.36 -9.42
N LYS A 157 -11.71 3.52 -10.46
CA LYS A 157 -12.91 2.74 -10.84
C LYS A 157 -13.45 1.89 -9.70
N LEU A 158 -12.57 1.17 -8.99
CA LEU A 158 -12.98 0.37 -7.83
C LEU A 158 -13.60 1.23 -6.74
N TYR A 159 -13.02 2.40 -6.49
CA TYR A 159 -13.53 3.36 -5.51
C TYR A 159 -14.89 3.93 -5.90
N GLU A 160 -15.09 4.29 -7.17
CA GLU A 160 -16.37 4.78 -7.69
C GLU A 160 -17.46 3.71 -7.59
N LEU A 161 -17.14 2.46 -7.92
CA LEU A 161 -18.07 1.33 -7.74
C LEU A 161 -18.48 1.16 -6.28
N ARG A 162 -17.52 1.30 -5.35
CA ARG A 162 -17.80 1.26 -3.92
C ARG A 162 -18.74 2.37 -3.47
N LEU A 163 -18.54 3.59 -3.94
CA LEU A 163 -19.40 4.73 -3.60
C LEU A 163 -20.82 4.53 -4.15
N ARG A 164 -20.96 4.06 -5.38
CA ARG A 164 -22.28 3.76 -5.98
C ARG A 164 -23.03 2.65 -5.26
N ALA A 165 -22.33 1.64 -4.79
CA ALA A 165 -22.92 0.54 -4.04
C ALA A 165 -23.31 0.92 -2.59
N ALA A 166 -22.78 2.02 -2.07
CA ALA A 166 -23.10 2.55 -0.74
C ALA A 166 -24.25 3.59 -0.77
N ALA A 167 -24.62 4.03 -1.96
CA ALA A 167 -25.76 4.95 -2.16
C ALA A 167 -27.07 4.18 -2.33
#